data_6a37d9b43d51d0008e34de9f42b86404
#
_entry.id   6a37d9b43d51d0008e34de9f42b86404
#
_cell.length_a   1.000
_cell.length_b   1.000
_cell.length_c   1.000
_cell.angle_alpha   90.00
_cell.angle_beta   90.00
_cell.angle_gamma   90.00
#
_symmetry.space_group_name_H-M   'P 1'
#
loop_
_entity.id
_entity.type
_entity.pdbx_description
1 polymer ?
#
loop_
_entity_poly.entity_id
_entity_poly.type
_entity_poly.pdbx_seq_one_letter_code
_entity_poly.pdbx_strand_id
1 'polypeptide(L)'
;MTVLKQRYANIVKQVYESTLRGAGYRRTGTNCHKFVSPNIIHIVNFQKSVYSDSHEISFTVNLGVYRKGVRTVLMPEAPEPRRPSISDCIIEERLGRLMPAGLDKWWEITDTSDLQIDNLVASEVSTALNDYGLPFLATFESDEAILQYVLRQLSPQYPLLETIRAVALAWVLQRRDTASHLLGIALAKAERVGNKWVEWISQIANHCSLDIKEIIREHHA
;
A
#
# COMPACT_ATOMS: atom_id res chain seq x y z
N MET A 1 -29.37 4.97 4.66
CA MET A 1 -28.10 5.49 4.06
C MET A 1 -28.41 6.91 3.62
N THR A 2 -27.54 7.90 3.95
CA THR A 2 -27.77 9.30 3.54
C THR A 2 -27.61 9.44 2.01
N VAL A 3 -28.23 10.48 1.43
CA VAL A 3 -28.15 10.78 -0.03
C VAL A 3 -26.68 10.87 -0.49
N LEU A 4 -25.85 11.61 0.25
CA LEU A 4 -24.41 11.73 -0.06
C LEU A 4 -23.66 10.39 -0.04
N LYS A 5 -23.94 9.53 0.93
CA LYS A 5 -23.33 8.17 0.96
C LYS A 5 -23.73 7.35 -0.27
N GLN A 6 -24.95 7.52 -0.76
CA GLN A 6 -25.41 6.84 -1.99
C GLN A 6 -24.69 7.42 -3.21
N ARG A 7 -24.56 8.74 -3.30
CA ARG A 7 -23.86 9.43 -4.40
C ARG A 7 -22.37 9.01 -4.45
N TYR A 8 -21.69 9.01 -3.31
CA TYR A 8 -20.32 8.50 -3.21
C TYR A 8 -20.20 7.04 -3.69
N ALA A 9 -21.12 6.17 -3.25
CA ALA A 9 -21.13 4.77 -3.69
C ALA A 9 -21.38 4.64 -5.20
N ASN A 10 -22.17 5.54 -5.79
CA ASN A 10 -22.43 5.60 -7.23
C ASN A 10 -21.18 6.06 -8.00
N ILE A 11 -20.44 7.08 -7.51
CA ILE A 11 -19.17 7.52 -8.09
C ILE A 11 -18.17 6.35 -8.11
N VAL A 12 -17.98 5.67 -6.96
CA VAL A 12 -17.09 4.49 -6.88
C VAL A 12 -17.52 3.40 -7.85
N LYS A 13 -18.83 3.16 -7.98
CA LYS A 13 -19.36 2.19 -8.95
C LYS A 13 -19.09 2.62 -10.39
N GLN A 14 -19.32 3.87 -10.73
CA GLN A 14 -19.09 4.41 -12.08
C GLN A 14 -17.61 4.30 -12.48
N VAL A 15 -16.68 4.71 -11.62
CA VAL A 15 -15.23 4.56 -11.85
C VAL A 15 -14.85 3.09 -12.02
N TYR A 16 -15.40 2.21 -11.19
CA TYR A 16 -15.17 0.77 -11.35
C TYR A 16 -15.62 0.25 -12.71
N GLU A 17 -16.84 0.56 -13.12
CA GLU A 17 -17.42 0.05 -14.38
C GLU A 17 -16.70 0.63 -15.62
N SER A 18 -16.34 1.92 -15.58
CA SER A 18 -15.70 2.60 -16.72
C SER A 18 -14.22 2.27 -16.89
N THR A 19 -13.50 1.98 -15.79
CA THR A 19 -12.04 1.90 -15.78
C THR A 19 -11.54 0.56 -15.23
N LEU A 20 -11.84 0.25 -13.98
CA LEU A 20 -11.19 -0.83 -13.26
C LEU A 20 -11.67 -2.22 -13.69
N ARG A 21 -12.95 -2.37 -14.04
CA ARG A 21 -13.50 -3.65 -14.49
C ARG A 21 -12.82 -4.14 -15.76
N GLY A 22 -12.66 -3.26 -16.75
CA GLY A 22 -11.96 -3.56 -18.00
C GLY A 22 -10.48 -3.89 -17.80
N ALA A 23 -9.84 -3.30 -16.78
CA ALA A 23 -8.46 -3.57 -16.39
C ALA A 23 -8.28 -4.85 -15.53
N GLY A 24 -9.35 -5.63 -15.30
CA GLY A 24 -9.31 -6.93 -14.63
C GLY A 24 -9.48 -6.86 -13.11
N TYR A 25 -9.87 -5.72 -12.55
CA TYR A 25 -10.14 -5.59 -11.12
C TYR A 25 -11.52 -6.14 -10.75
N ARG A 26 -11.64 -6.67 -9.53
CA ARG A 26 -12.89 -7.10 -8.91
C ARG A 26 -13.18 -6.25 -7.68
N ARG A 27 -14.36 -5.62 -7.63
CA ARG A 27 -14.77 -4.70 -6.57
C ARG A 27 -15.40 -5.41 -5.38
N THR A 28 -15.04 -4.96 -4.17
CA THR A 28 -15.72 -5.31 -2.92
C THR A 28 -15.80 -4.04 -2.07
N GLY A 29 -17.01 -3.46 -1.98
CA GLY A 29 -17.18 -2.16 -1.32
C GLY A 29 -16.39 -1.05 -2.01
N THR A 30 -15.47 -0.45 -1.28
CA THR A 30 -14.56 0.61 -1.75
C THR A 30 -13.18 0.09 -2.17
N ASN A 31 -12.94 -1.22 -2.09
CA ASN A 31 -11.70 -1.85 -2.52
C ASN A 31 -11.90 -2.57 -3.86
N CYS A 32 -10.93 -2.42 -4.75
CA CYS A 32 -10.86 -3.14 -6.02
C CYS A 32 -9.53 -3.90 -6.06
N HIS A 33 -9.58 -5.22 -6.33
CA HIS A 33 -8.43 -6.11 -6.32
C HIS A 33 -8.20 -6.71 -7.70
N LYS A 34 -6.96 -6.71 -8.18
CA LYS A 34 -6.50 -7.46 -9.35
C LYS A 34 -5.45 -8.47 -8.92
N PHE A 35 -5.71 -9.75 -9.14
CA PHE A 35 -4.75 -10.82 -8.91
C PHE A 35 -3.81 -10.90 -10.11
N VAL A 36 -2.61 -10.36 -9.97
CA VAL A 36 -1.58 -10.34 -11.02
C VAL A 36 -0.91 -11.72 -11.11
N SER A 37 -0.63 -12.31 -9.95
CA SER A 37 -0.10 -13.66 -9.81
C SER A 37 -0.68 -14.31 -8.54
N PRO A 38 -0.38 -15.59 -8.27
CA PRO A 38 -0.79 -16.24 -7.02
C PRO A 38 -0.31 -15.52 -5.75
N ASN A 39 0.74 -14.69 -5.88
CA ASN A 39 1.40 -14.03 -4.76
C ASN A 39 1.33 -12.51 -4.80
N ILE A 40 0.90 -11.89 -5.92
CA ILE A 40 0.86 -10.43 -6.08
C ILE A 40 -0.56 -9.99 -6.36
N ILE A 41 -1.04 -9.03 -5.58
CA ILE A 41 -2.37 -8.43 -5.73
C ILE A 41 -2.21 -6.92 -5.79
N HIS A 42 -2.74 -6.30 -6.85
CA HIS A 42 -2.89 -4.85 -6.93
C HIS A 42 -4.20 -4.43 -6.29
N ILE A 43 -4.19 -3.34 -5.56
CA ILE A 43 -5.34 -2.80 -4.84
C ILE A 43 -5.56 -1.35 -5.26
N VAL A 44 -6.80 -1.01 -5.60
CA VAL A 44 -7.27 0.38 -5.70
C VAL A 44 -8.32 0.55 -4.62
N ASN A 45 -8.10 1.47 -3.70
CA ASN A 45 -8.98 1.75 -2.57
C ASN A 45 -9.50 3.17 -2.62
N PHE A 46 -10.81 3.34 -2.53
CA PHE A 46 -11.47 4.63 -2.41
C PHE A 46 -11.66 4.93 -0.91
N GLN A 47 -10.81 5.77 -0.36
CA GLN A 47 -10.81 6.11 1.06
C GLN A 47 -11.61 7.38 1.31
N LYS A 48 -12.71 7.26 2.05
CA LYS A 48 -13.45 8.41 2.55
C LYS A 48 -12.68 9.07 3.71
N SER A 49 -12.66 10.40 3.73
CA SER A 49 -12.11 11.17 4.84
C SER A 49 -12.87 10.90 6.14
N VAL A 50 -12.15 10.86 7.25
CA VAL A 50 -12.73 10.79 8.60
C VAL A 50 -13.47 12.08 8.97
N TYR A 51 -13.17 13.19 8.30
CA TYR A 51 -13.82 14.48 8.49
C TYR A 51 -15.08 14.67 7.64
N SER A 52 -15.41 13.69 6.79
CA SER A 52 -16.67 13.75 6.01
C SER A 52 -17.88 13.63 6.94
N ASP A 53 -18.89 14.47 6.70
CA ASP A 53 -20.10 14.54 7.51
C ASP A 53 -21.39 14.31 6.70
N SER A 54 -22.52 14.95 7.10
CA SER A 54 -23.80 14.89 6.41
C SER A 54 -23.90 15.85 5.22
N HIS A 55 -23.04 16.87 5.15
CA HIS A 55 -23.06 17.95 4.16
C HIS A 55 -21.97 17.79 3.11
N GLU A 56 -20.88 17.08 3.44
CA GLU A 56 -19.74 16.89 2.57
C GLU A 56 -19.13 15.50 2.71
N ILE A 57 -18.81 14.89 1.58
CA ILE A 57 -17.92 13.73 1.51
C ILE A 57 -16.69 14.10 0.72
N SER A 58 -15.55 14.06 1.39
CA SER A 58 -14.23 14.15 0.79
C SER A 58 -13.60 12.75 0.75
N PHE A 59 -12.97 12.37 -0.36
CA PHE A 59 -12.33 11.08 -0.52
C PHE A 59 -11.06 11.15 -1.37
N THR A 60 -10.18 10.18 -1.19
CA THR A 60 -8.97 10.01 -2.01
C THR A 60 -8.89 8.59 -2.55
N VAL A 61 -7.99 8.35 -3.50
CA VAL A 61 -7.74 7.03 -4.07
C VAL A 61 -6.33 6.59 -3.69
N ASN A 62 -6.24 5.44 -3.01
CA ASN A 62 -4.99 4.80 -2.67
C ASN A 62 -4.74 3.62 -3.62
N LEU A 63 -3.48 3.45 -3.98
CA LEU A 63 -2.96 2.38 -4.81
C LEU A 63 -2.05 1.51 -3.94
N GLY A 64 -2.20 0.20 -4.02
CA GLY A 64 -1.41 -0.72 -3.21
C GLY A 64 -0.93 -1.93 -3.98
N VAL A 65 0.25 -2.40 -3.61
CA VAL A 65 0.79 -3.68 -4.07
C VAL A 65 0.97 -4.58 -2.85
N TYR A 66 0.16 -5.60 -2.78
CA TYR A 66 0.25 -6.63 -1.75
C TYR A 66 1.10 -7.79 -2.27
N ARG A 67 2.08 -8.22 -1.44
CA ARG A 67 2.87 -9.42 -1.69
C ARG A 67 2.62 -10.43 -0.58
N LYS A 68 2.01 -11.57 -0.94
CA LYS A 68 1.71 -12.66 -0.03
C LYS A 68 2.98 -13.18 0.67
N GLY A 69 2.86 -13.53 1.95
CA GLY A 69 3.97 -14.00 2.77
C GLY A 69 4.67 -12.89 3.56
N VAL A 70 4.69 -11.65 3.08
CA VAL A 70 5.32 -10.53 3.82
C VAL A 70 4.64 -10.34 5.18
N ARG A 71 3.30 -10.33 5.21
CA ARG A 71 2.55 -10.20 6.45
C ARG A 71 2.82 -11.34 7.44
N THR A 72 2.96 -12.57 6.95
CA THR A 72 3.25 -13.75 7.81
C THR A 72 4.61 -13.65 8.49
N VAL A 73 5.60 -13.04 7.83
CA VAL A 73 6.90 -12.77 8.45
C VAL A 73 6.79 -11.71 9.54
N LEU A 74 6.00 -10.65 9.29
CA LEU A 74 5.82 -9.54 10.24
C LEU A 74 4.93 -9.92 11.43
N MET A 75 3.97 -10.78 11.22
CA MET A 75 2.94 -11.21 12.18
C MET A 75 2.66 -12.71 12.02
N PRO A 76 3.55 -13.58 12.51
CA PRO A 76 3.44 -15.04 12.30
C PRO A 76 2.13 -15.65 12.78
N GLU A 77 1.54 -15.09 13.84
CA GLU A 77 0.27 -15.55 14.41
C GLU A 77 -0.97 -15.07 13.63
N ALA A 78 -0.81 -14.09 12.71
CA ALA A 78 -1.92 -13.56 11.95
C ALA A 78 -2.08 -14.34 10.62
N PRO A 79 -3.29 -14.84 10.30
CA PRO A 79 -3.53 -15.53 9.04
C PRO A 79 -3.37 -14.56 7.86
N GLU A 80 -2.96 -15.12 6.72
CA GLU A 80 -2.97 -14.38 5.46
C GLU A 80 -4.39 -13.90 5.10
N PRO A 81 -4.57 -12.63 4.80
CA PRO A 81 -5.88 -12.11 4.46
C PRO A 81 -6.33 -12.63 3.09
N ARG A 82 -7.55 -13.15 3.02
CA ARG A 82 -8.16 -13.55 1.73
C ARG A 82 -8.35 -12.34 0.78
N ARG A 83 -8.53 -11.15 1.36
CA ARG A 83 -8.69 -9.87 0.68
C ARG A 83 -7.88 -8.83 1.43
N PRO A 84 -6.62 -8.61 1.03
CA PRO A 84 -5.78 -7.63 1.69
C PRO A 84 -6.34 -6.21 1.54
N SER A 85 -6.10 -5.39 2.54
CA SER A 85 -6.38 -3.95 2.55
C SER A 85 -5.15 -3.15 2.12
N ILE A 86 -5.29 -1.85 1.98
CA ILE A 86 -4.18 -0.95 1.69
C ILE A 86 -3.08 -1.08 2.75
N SER A 87 -3.43 -1.16 4.03
CA SER A 87 -2.45 -1.27 5.14
C SER A 87 -1.67 -2.59 5.16
N ASP A 88 -2.09 -3.60 4.39
CA ASP A 88 -1.36 -4.86 4.24
C ASP A 88 -0.33 -4.80 3.10
N CYS A 89 -0.33 -3.72 2.29
CA CYS A 89 0.51 -3.58 1.12
C CYS A 89 1.97 -3.28 1.46
N ILE A 90 2.88 -3.76 0.64
CA ILE A 90 4.31 -3.43 0.71
C ILE A 90 4.63 -2.12 -0.01
N ILE A 91 3.84 -1.77 -1.01
CA ILE A 91 3.89 -0.50 -1.72
C ILE A 91 2.52 0.15 -1.56
N GLU A 92 2.52 1.38 -1.10
CA GLU A 92 1.34 2.22 -0.97
C GLU A 92 1.63 3.58 -1.59
N GLU A 93 0.71 4.07 -2.43
CA GLU A 93 0.82 5.40 -3.02
C GLU A 93 -0.57 6.04 -3.18
N ARG A 94 -0.63 7.35 -3.12
CA ARG A 94 -1.85 8.11 -3.39
C ARG A 94 -1.90 8.53 -4.84
N LEU A 95 -3.04 8.30 -5.49
CA LEU A 95 -3.22 8.63 -6.90
C LEU A 95 -2.88 10.10 -7.19
N GLY A 96 -3.28 11.02 -6.31
CA GLY A 96 -2.97 12.44 -6.47
C GLY A 96 -1.48 12.77 -6.55
N ARG A 97 -0.62 12.01 -5.86
CA ARG A 97 0.84 12.21 -5.88
C ARG A 97 1.48 11.78 -7.20
N LEU A 98 0.83 10.89 -7.94
CA LEU A 98 1.28 10.47 -9.26
C LEU A 98 0.85 11.44 -10.38
N MET A 99 -0.10 12.31 -10.10
CA MET A 99 -0.58 13.33 -11.03
C MET A 99 0.46 14.46 -11.19
N PRO A 100 0.40 15.28 -12.24
CA PRO A 100 1.42 16.30 -12.53
C PRO A 100 1.70 17.29 -11.40
N ALA A 101 0.70 17.58 -10.55
CA ALA A 101 0.88 18.46 -9.40
C ALA A 101 1.70 17.83 -8.27
N GLY A 102 1.83 16.49 -8.22
CA GLY A 102 2.58 15.78 -7.18
C GLY A 102 2.02 15.91 -5.75
N LEU A 103 0.78 16.38 -5.62
CA LEU A 103 0.15 16.69 -4.34
C LEU A 103 -0.90 15.64 -3.97
N ASP A 104 -1.20 15.54 -2.68
CA ASP A 104 -2.29 14.72 -2.19
C ASP A 104 -3.64 15.31 -2.66
N LYS A 105 -4.33 14.58 -3.55
CA LYS A 105 -5.61 14.99 -4.13
C LYS A 105 -6.76 14.36 -3.36
N TRP A 106 -7.69 15.22 -2.96
CA TRP A 106 -8.99 14.85 -2.42
C TRP A 106 -10.09 15.34 -3.35
N TRP A 107 -11.05 14.48 -3.65
CA TRP A 107 -12.25 14.80 -4.41
C TRP A 107 -13.40 15.02 -3.43
N GLU A 108 -14.26 15.99 -3.72
CA GLU A 108 -15.32 16.42 -2.82
C GLU A 108 -16.67 16.40 -3.52
N ILE A 109 -17.69 15.98 -2.78
CA ILE A 109 -19.10 16.12 -3.15
C ILE A 109 -19.86 16.69 -1.95
N THR A 110 -20.75 17.64 -2.21
CA THR A 110 -21.56 18.30 -1.17
C THR A 110 -23.05 18.02 -1.37
N ASP A 111 -23.85 18.24 -0.35
CA ASP A 111 -25.31 18.10 -0.42
C ASP A 111 -25.95 19.11 -1.39
N THR A 112 -25.27 20.24 -1.66
CA THR A 112 -25.68 21.27 -2.62
C THR A 112 -25.20 21.01 -4.05
N SER A 113 -24.23 20.10 -4.27
CA SER A 113 -23.76 19.73 -5.61
C SER A 113 -24.77 18.83 -6.32
N ASP A 114 -24.91 19.00 -7.63
CA ASP A 114 -25.80 18.20 -8.46
C ASP A 114 -25.13 16.91 -9.00
N LEU A 115 -25.91 16.09 -9.71
CA LEU A 115 -25.42 14.84 -10.31
C LEU A 115 -24.41 15.09 -11.45
N GLN A 116 -24.35 16.28 -12.01
CA GLN A 116 -23.34 16.61 -13.03
C GLN A 116 -21.97 16.70 -12.40
N ILE A 117 -21.87 17.26 -11.18
CA ILE A 117 -20.64 17.29 -10.40
C ILE A 117 -20.17 15.87 -10.09
N ASP A 118 -21.09 14.96 -9.70
CA ASP A 118 -20.72 13.56 -9.44
C ASP A 118 -20.12 12.88 -10.68
N ASN A 119 -20.69 13.15 -11.86
CA ASN A 119 -20.18 12.61 -13.11
C ASN A 119 -18.80 13.20 -13.48
N LEU A 120 -18.58 14.50 -13.23
CA LEU A 120 -17.29 15.14 -13.42
C LEU A 120 -16.23 14.55 -12.50
N VAL A 121 -16.55 14.37 -11.21
CA VAL A 121 -15.66 13.72 -10.24
C VAL A 121 -15.33 12.30 -10.67
N ALA A 122 -16.32 11.49 -11.05
CA ALA A 122 -16.09 10.13 -11.53
C ALA A 122 -15.21 10.09 -12.79
N SER A 123 -15.43 11.02 -13.73
CA SER A 123 -14.62 11.16 -14.95
C SER A 123 -13.18 11.53 -14.63
N GLU A 124 -12.96 12.54 -13.75
CA GLU A 124 -11.63 12.97 -13.34
C GLU A 124 -10.85 11.81 -12.67
N VAL A 125 -11.49 11.10 -11.74
CA VAL A 125 -10.88 9.93 -11.08
C VAL A 125 -10.54 8.84 -12.09
N SER A 126 -11.44 8.58 -13.05
CA SER A 126 -11.23 7.57 -14.10
C SER A 126 -10.05 7.93 -15.00
N THR A 127 -9.95 9.20 -15.42
CA THR A 127 -8.82 9.72 -16.20
C THR A 127 -7.52 9.58 -15.41
N ALA A 128 -7.50 10.04 -14.15
CA ALA A 128 -6.30 9.95 -13.30
C ALA A 128 -5.85 8.49 -13.09
N LEU A 129 -6.79 7.56 -12.93
CA LEU A 129 -6.47 6.13 -12.83
C LEU A 129 -5.89 5.59 -14.14
N ASN A 130 -6.45 5.92 -15.29
CA ASN A 130 -5.95 5.45 -16.58
C ASN A 130 -4.57 6.02 -16.91
N ASP A 131 -4.36 7.31 -16.66
CA ASP A 131 -3.15 8.01 -17.07
C ASP A 131 -1.97 7.80 -16.11
N TYR A 132 -2.25 7.61 -14.81
CA TYR A 132 -1.21 7.55 -13.78
C TYR A 132 -1.30 6.30 -12.89
N GLY A 133 -2.49 5.97 -12.37
CA GLY A 133 -2.64 4.93 -11.35
C GLY A 133 -2.41 3.51 -11.89
N LEU A 134 -3.05 3.15 -12.99
CA LEU A 134 -2.90 1.82 -13.61
C LEU A 134 -1.50 1.61 -14.21
N PRO A 135 -0.90 2.59 -14.92
CA PRO A 135 0.50 2.49 -15.33
C PRO A 135 1.47 2.30 -14.16
N PHE A 136 1.29 3.04 -13.06
CA PHE A 136 2.09 2.86 -11.84
C PHE A 136 1.98 1.41 -11.31
N LEU A 137 0.77 0.90 -11.12
CA LEU A 137 0.56 -0.46 -10.64
C LEU A 137 1.13 -1.51 -11.59
N ALA A 138 1.04 -1.30 -12.90
CA ALA A 138 1.57 -2.23 -13.91
C ALA A 138 3.11 -2.40 -13.83
N THR A 139 3.84 -1.49 -13.18
CA THR A 139 5.28 -1.66 -12.96
C THR A 139 5.60 -2.77 -11.95
N PHE A 140 4.61 -3.25 -11.18
CA PHE A 140 4.80 -4.21 -10.07
C PHE A 140 4.16 -5.57 -10.34
N GLU A 141 4.40 -6.13 -11.52
CA GLU A 141 3.88 -7.45 -11.90
C GLU A 141 4.82 -8.61 -11.55
N SER A 142 6.03 -8.31 -11.02
CA SER A 142 7.01 -9.31 -10.60
C SER A 142 7.60 -9.01 -9.22
N ASP A 143 8.05 -10.05 -8.53
CA ASP A 143 8.74 -9.97 -7.25
C ASP A 143 10.00 -9.10 -7.35
N GLU A 144 10.75 -9.20 -8.45
CA GLU A 144 11.97 -8.41 -8.66
C GLU A 144 11.65 -6.92 -8.81
N ALA A 145 10.61 -6.56 -9.57
CA ALA A 145 10.20 -5.16 -9.72
C ALA A 145 9.78 -4.54 -8.38
N ILE A 146 9.04 -5.29 -7.56
CA ILE A 146 8.64 -4.86 -6.21
C ILE A 146 9.88 -4.66 -5.33
N LEU A 147 10.80 -5.64 -5.29
CA LEU A 147 12.01 -5.56 -4.48
C LEU A 147 12.87 -4.36 -4.90
N GLN A 148 13.13 -4.19 -6.17
CA GLN A 148 13.94 -3.09 -6.70
C GLN A 148 13.33 -1.71 -6.41
N TYR A 149 12.00 -1.60 -6.47
CA TYR A 149 11.32 -0.36 -6.09
C TYR A 149 11.51 -0.07 -4.60
N VAL A 150 11.25 -1.05 -3.73
CA VAL A 150 11.37 -0.90 -2.28
C VAL A 150 12.81 -0.53 -1.90
N LEU A 151 13.82 -1.21 -2.45
CA LEU A 151 15.23 -0.93 -2.17
C LEU A 151 15.66 0.48 -2.59
N ARG A 152 15.15 0.99 -3.72
CA ARG A 152 15.44 2.37 -4.16
C ARG A 152 14.84 3.45 -3.25
N GLN A 153 13.75 3.14 -2.54
CA GLN A 153 13.15 4.08 -1.58
C GLN A 153 13.92 4.12 -0.26
N LEU A 154 14.72 3.09 0.06
CA LEU A 154 15.45 3.01 1.32
C LEU A 154 16.53 4.09 1.40
N SER A 155 16.39 4.97 2.38
CA SER A 155 17.33 6.03 2.73
C SER A 155 17.53 6.07 4.24
N PRO A 156 18.54 6.78 4.78
CA PRO A 156 18.68 6.94 6.23
C PRO A 156 17.42 7.51 6.91
N GLN A 157 16.68 8.37 6.20
CA GLN A 157 15.42 8.96 6.68
C GLN A 157 14.20 8.05 6.46
N TYR A 158 14.36 6.93 5.76
CA TYR A 158 13.24 6.03 5.50
C TYR A 158 12.67 5.48 6.81
N PRO A 159 11.33 5.45 7.00
CA PRO A 159 10.72 5.04 8.26
C PRO A 159 11.15 3.63 8.68
N LEU A 160 11.30 3.41 9.99
CA LEU A 160 11.69 2.11 10.53
C LEU A 160 10.74 0.98 10.10
N LEU A 161 9.44 1.22 10.17
CA LEU A 161 8.43 0.24 9.77
C LEU A 161 8.62 -0.24 8.31
N GLU A 162 8.91 0.69 7.42
CA GLU A 162 9.12 0.38 6.00
C GLU A 162 10.43 -0.40 5.79
N THR A 163 11.46 -0.11 6.59
CA THR A 163 12.71 -0.90 6.60
C THR A 163 12.41 -2.34 7.04
N ILE A 164 11.61 -2.53 8.07
CA ILE A 164 11.21 -3.86 8.55
C ILE A 164 10.36 -4.60 7.50
N ARG A 165 9.45 -3.91 6.82
CA ARG A 165 8.69 -4.47 5.69
C ARG A 165 9.61 -4.94 4.56
N ALA A 166 10.67 -4.18 4.28
CA ALA A 166 11.67 -4.54 3.28
C ALA A 166 12.47 -5.80 3.69
N VAL A 167 12.80 -5.97 4.97
CA VAL A 167 13.40 -7.21 5.51
C VAL A 167 12.49 -8.40 5.21
N ALA A 168 11.21 -8.29 5.57
CA ALA A 168 10.24 -9.35 5.36
C ALA A 168 10.06 -9.69 3.87
N LEU A 169 10.03 -8.67 3.00
CA LEU A 169 9.98 -8.88 1.54
C LEU A 169 11.21 -9.63 1.04
N ALA A 170 12.42 -9.18 1.39
CA ALA A 170 13.66 -9.81 0.97
C ALA A 170 13.73 -11.28 1.45
N TRP A 171 13.28 -11.54 2.69
CA TRP A 171 13.20 -12.90 3.22
C TRP A 171 12.23 -13.79 2.42
N VAL A 172 11.01 -13.32 2.16
CA VAL A 172 10.01 -14.06 1.38
C VAL A 172 10.51 -14.38 -0.04
N LEU A 173 11.32 -13.50 -0.60
CA LEU A 173 11.95 -13.66 -1.92
C LEU A 173 13.26 -14.46 -1.89
N GLN A 174 13.60 -15.05 -0.74
CA GLN A 174 14.83 -15.83 -0.52
C GLN A 174 16.13 -15.06 -0.78
N ARG A 175 16.10 -13.74 -0.66
CA ARG A 175 17.25 -12.82 -0.76
C ARG A 175 17.90 -12.67 0.62
N ARG A 176 18.50 -13.74 1.13
CA ARG A 176 18.97 -13.81 2.53
C ARG A 176 19.98 -12.74 2.88
N ASP A 177 20.97 -12.50 2.01
CA ASP A 177 22.00 -11.46 2.26
C ASP A 177 21.37 -10.07 2.33
N THR A 178 20.43 -9.77 1.42
CA THR A 178 19.65 -8.52 1.46
C THR A 178 18.83 -8.42 2.74
N ALA A 179 18.17 -9.50 3.16
CA ALA A 179 17.37 -9.50 4.39
C ALA A 179 18.25 -9.27 5.63
N SER A 180 19.43 -9.90 5.73
CA SER A 180 20.41 -9.70 6.80
C SER A 180 20.91 -8.27 6.84
N HIS A 181 21.32 -7.72 5.71
CA HIS A 181 21.77 -6.33 5.61
C HIS A 181 20.68 -5.34 6.07
N LEU A 182 19.44 -5.49 5.56
CA LEU A 182 18.30 -4.64 5.95
C LEU A 182 17.94 -4.79 7.42
N LEU A 183 18.08 -6.00 7.98
CA LEU A 183 17.85 -6.24 9.40
C LEU A 183 18.84 -5.47 10.27
N GLY A 184 20.11 -5.42 9.90
CA GLY A 184 21.12 -4.59 10.57
C GLY A 184 20.75 -3.10 10.56
N ILE A 185 20.32 -2.59 9.42
CA ILE A 185 19.82 -1.19 9.31
C ILE A 185 18.60 -0.97 10.21
N ALA A 186 17.66 -1.93 10.24
CA ALA A 186 16.46 -1.82 11.06
C ALA A 186 16.79 -1.84 12.56
N LEU A 187 17.72 -2.70 13.01
CA LEU A 187 18.21 -2.75 14.40
C LEU A 187 18.84 -1.43 14.82
N ALA A 188 19.77 -0.90 14.03
CA ALA A 188 20.42 0.38 14.31
C ALA A 188 19.44 1.57 14.39
N LYS A 189 18.36 1.55 13.61
CA LYS A 189 17.27 2.53 13.72
C LYS A 189 16.43 2.30 14.98
N ALA A 190 16.11 1.05 15.30
CA ALA A 190 15.26 0.69 16.43
C ALA A 190 15.88 1.07 17.79
N GLU A 191 17.18 0.94 17.94
CA GLU A 191 17.93 1.35 19.16
C GLU A 191 17.72 2.84 19.48
N ARG A 192 17.52 3.68 18.46
CA ARG A 192 17.25 5.12 18.61
C ARG A 192 15.79 5.45 18.94
N VAL A 193 14.87 4.52 18.64
CA VAL A 193 13.42 4.72 18.80
C VAL A 193 12.89 4.10 20.08
N GLY A 194 13.40 2.93 20.50
CA GLY A 194 13.07 2.30 21.77
C GLY A 194 12.98 0.76 21.74
N ASN A 195 13.08 0.17 22.92
CA ASN A 195 13.24 -1.26 23.12
C ASN A 195 12.14 -2.15 22.50
N LYS A 196 10.88 -1.68 22.47
CA LYS A 196 9.78 -2.44 21.87
C LYS A 196 10.01 -2.77 20.38
N TRP A 197 10.67 -1.86 19.66
CA TRP A 197 11.02 -2.08 18.26
C TRP A 197 12.14 -3.11 18.12
N VAL A 198 13.14 -3.06 19.00
CA VAL A 198 14.24 -4.03 19.05
C VAL A 198 13.69 -5.43 19.35
N GLU A 199 12.77 -5.56 20.31
CA GLU A 199 12.12 -6.84 20.63
C GLU A 199 11.34 -7.40 19.41
N TRP A 200 10.56 -6.58 18.75
CA TRP A 200 9.79 -7.02 17.56
C TRP A 200 10.72 -7.44 16.41
N ILE A 201 11.76 -6.66 16.13
CA ILE A 201 12.75 -7.02 15.10
C ILE A 201 13.46 -8.32 15.46
N SER A 202 13.77 -8.53 16.76
CA SER A 202 14.36 -9.77 17.22
C SER A 202 13.44 -10.99 17.03
N GLN A 203 12.13 -10.81 17.22
CA GLN A 203 11.15 -11.87 16.92
C GLN A 203 11.12 -12.18 15.42
N ILE A 204 11.16 -11.17 14.55
CA ILE A 204 11.24 -11.36 13.09
C ILE A 204 12.52 -12.08 12.71
N ALA A 205 13.67 -11.67 13.26
CA ALA A 205 14.96 -12.34 13.00
C ALA A 205 14.92 -13.82 13.39
N ASN A 206 14.41 -14.13 14.58
CA ASN A 206 14.24 -15.51 15.04
C ASN A 206 13.32 -16.31 14.11
N HIS A 207 12.20 -15.74 13.70
CA HIS A 207 11.28 -16.37 12.72
C HIS A 207 11.98 -16.63 11.38
N CYS A 208 12.83 -15.71 10.96
CA CYS A 208 13.64 -15.83 9.74
C CYS A 208 14.92 -16.65 9.93
N SER A 209 15.21 -17.19 11.11
CA SER A 209 16.47 -17.89 11.41
C SER A 209 17.72 -17.08 11.02
N LEU A 210 17.67 -15.76 11.26
CA LEU A 210 18.77 -14.81 11.05
C LEU A 210 19.52 -14.60 12.36
N ASP A 211 20.87 -14.74 12.34
CA ASP A 211 21.69 -14.52 13.53
C ASP A 211 21.94 -13.03 13.79
N ILE A 212 21.20 -12.48 14.75
CA ILE A 212 21.33 -11.07 15.15
C ILE A 212 22.74 -10.72 15.61
N LYS A 213 23.44 -11.64 16.32
CA LYS A 213 24.77 -11.36 16.85
C LYS A 213 25.82 -11.27 15.75
N GLU A 214 25.65 -12.04 14.70
CA GLU A 214 26.49 -11.97 13.51
C GLU A 214 26.22 -10.68 12.73
N ILE A 215 24.97 -10.36 12.51
CA ILE A 215 24.53 -9.14 11.81
C ILE A 215 25.02 -7.87 12.51
N ILE A 216 24.93 -7.79 13.84
CA ILE A 216 25.44 -6.65 14.61
C ILE A 216 26.96 -6.52 14.47
N ARG A 217 27.70 -7.63 14.48
CA ARG A 217 29.15 -7.61 14.30
C ARG A 217 29.57 -7.07 12.92
N GLU A 218 28.86 -7.47 11.88
CA GLU A 218 29.12 -7.00 10.51
C GLU A 218 28.81 -5.50 10.29
N HIS A 219 27.84 -4.96 11.04
CA HIS A 219 27.44 -3.55 10.91
C HIS A 219 28.27 -2.59 11.75
N HIS A 220 29.03 -3.08 12.72
CA HIS A 220 29.92 -2.29 13.58
C HIS A 220 31.40 -2.43 13.21
N ALA A 221 31.74 -3.23 12.20
CA ALA A 221 33.07 -3.38 11.63
C ALA A 221 33.27 -2.42 10.44
#